data_3ef5a6f8c054aed97a85d0bc3e54dead
#
_entry.id   3ef5a6f8c054aed97a85d0bc3e54dead
#
_cell.length_a   1.000
_cell.length_b   1.000
_cell.length_c   1.000
_cell.angle_alpha   90.00
_cell.angle_beta   90.00
_cell.angle_gamma   90.00
#
_symmetry.space_group_name_H-M   'P 1'
#
loop_
_entity.id
_entity.type
_entity.pdbx_description
1 polymer ?
#
loop_
_entity_poly.entity_id
_entity_poly.type
_entity_poly.pdbx_seq_one_letter_code
_entity_poly.pdbx_strand_id
1 'polypeptide(L)'
;FQTMMLLQLSFYTDTFGLTAGAAATLFLVARLWGAVCDPVFGALADRTNTRWGKFRPWILWTAVPFGVLGYLAFRTPDFGSTGKLIYAYVTYFLLLTVYSANNNPYAALSGVITGNMKERTSLSSFRFVAVTLATIAIMGFTLPMVNHFGQGDTARGYQITMGIFCVLAIVFFFITFLTTKERIAPPPQQKSSLRQDLSDLIHNKQWVLMFIVFLFMFTFLAMRNSMLLYYFKYYLDPESMRAFLVNIDKGLFGLLNGLHMTAAGANYADNSFSVINIIGQLAAIPGIAVGNALAKRFGKRNIF
;
A
#
# COMPACT_ATOMS: atom_id res chain seq x y z
N PHE A 1 -5.30 -1.19 -1.70
CA PHE A 1 -4.11 -2.00 -2.02
C PHE A 1 -3.28 -2.32 -0.78
N GLN A 2 -3.06 -1.37 0.12
CA GLN A 2 -2.32 -1.62 1.37
C GLN A 2 -2.92 -2.77 2.20
N THR A 3 -4.25 -2.83 2.32
CA THR A 3 -4.96 -3.92 2.99
C THR A 3 -4.63 -5.28 2.36
N MET A 4 -4.60 -5.32 1.03
CA MET A 4 -4.26 -6.53 0.28
C MET A 4 -2.83 -6.97 0.54
N MET A 5 -1.88 -6.04 0.54
CA MET A 5 -0.46 -6.34 0.83
C MET A 5 -0.24 -6.92 2.23
N LEU A 6 -1.04 -6.49 3.22
CA LEU A 6 -0.89 -6.90 4.61
C LEU A 6 -1.63 -8.20 4.94
N LEU A 7 -2.85 -8.35 4.42
CA LEU A 7 -3.77 -9.40 4.87
C LEU A 7 -3.98 -10.53 3.85
N GLN A 8 -3.57 -10.34 2.59
CA GLN A 8 -3.87 -11.32 1.56
C GLN A 8 -3.11 -12.63 1.74
N LEU A 9 -1.89 -12.59 2.28
CA LEU A 9 -1.15 -13.82 2.62
C LEU A 9 -1.90 -14.62 3.68
N SER A 10 -2.26 -13.99 4.80
CA SER A 10 -3.02 -14.63 5.89
C SER A 10 -4.38 -15.10 5.40
N PHE A 11 -5.07 -14.32 4.56
CA PHE A 11 -6.32 -14.75 3.95
C PHE A 11 -6.14 -16.01 3.09
N TYR A 12 -5.10 -16.07 2.24
CA TYR A 12 -4.87 -17.23 1.37
C TYR A 12 -4.47 -18.49 2.15
N THR A 13 -3.69 -18.35 3.21
CA THR A 13 -3.27 -19.52 4.03
C THR A 13 -4.36 -19.95 5.00
N ASP A 14 -4.92 -19.02 5.75
CA ASP A 14 -5.74 -19.34 6.92
C ASP A 14 -7.23 -19.48 6.58
N THR A 15 -7.70 -18.77 5.57
CA THR A 15 -9.13 -18.71 5.20
C THR A 15 -9.42 -19.43 3.89
N PHE A 16 -8.62 -19.16 2.86
CA PHE A 16 -8.81 -19.70 1.52
C PHE A 16 -8.32 -21.14 1.39
N GLY A 17 -7.35 -21.55 2.23
CA GLY A 17 -6.85 -22.91 2.34
C GLY A 17 -5.75 -23.27 1.31
N LEU A 18 -4.99 -22.28 0.83
CA LEU A 18 -3.77 -22.55 0.05
C LEU A 18 -2.61 -22.92 0.97
N THR A 19 -1.71 -23.79 0.49
CA THR A 19 -0.46 -24.02 1.20
C THR A 19 0.43 -22.78 1.17
N ALA A 20 1.22 -22.56 2.22
CA ALA A 20 2.13 -21.41 2.31
C ALA A 20 3.09 -21.34 1.11
N GLY A 21 3.56 -22.51 0.62
CA GLY A 21 4.41 -22.60 -0.57
C GLY A 21 3.70 -22.13 -1.85
N ALA A 22 2.44 -22.51 -2.05
CA ALA A 22 1.65 -22.08 -3.21
C ALA A 22 1.37 -20.56 -3.16
N ALA A 23 1.05 -20.03 -1.97
CA ALA A 23 0.85 -18.59 -1.78
C ALA A 23 2.16 -17.81 -2.02
N ALA A 24 3.31 -18.30 -1.50
CA ALA A 24 4.60 -17.66 -1.74
C ALA A 24 4.97 -17.64 -3.23
N THR A 25 4.75 -18.74 -3.95
CA THR A 25 4.99 -18.83 -5.40
C THR A 25 4.09 -17.86 -6.17
N LEU A 26 2.79 -17.79 -5.80
CA LEU A 26 1.84 -16.84 -6.39
C LEU A 26 2.35 -15.40 -6.25
N PHE A 27 2.76 -15.00 -5.04
CA PHE A 27 3.25 -13.64 -4.81
C PHE A 27 4.56 -13.36 -5.55
N LEU A 28 5.49 -14.33 -5.63
CA LEU A 28 6.74 -14.17 -6.36
C LEU A 28 6.48 -13.93 -7.86
N VAL A 29 5.69 -14.80 -8.49
CA VAL A 29 5.38 -14.68 -9.93
C VAL A 29 4.59 -13.42 -10.21
N ALA A 30 3.66 -13.07 -9.33
CA ALA A 30 2.88 -11.83 -9.45
C ALA A 30 3.74 -10.56 -9.32
N ARG A 31 4.80 -10.58 -8.50
CA ARG A 31 5.77 -9.46 -8.43
C ARG A 31 6.55 -9.31 -9.74
N LEU A 32 6.98 -10.40 -10.33
CA LEU A 32 7.63 -10.37 -11.65
C LEU A 32 6.68 -9.84 -12.72
N TRP A 33 5.41 -10.25 -12.69
CA TRP A 33 4.37 -9.72 -13.56
C TRP A 33 4.18 -8.20 -13.40
N GLY A 34 4.10 -7.72 -12.17
CA GLY A 34 4.04 -6.29 -11.86
C GLY A 34 5.20 -5.50 -12.44
N ALA A 35 6.42 -6.02 -12.32
CA ALA A 35 7.62 -5.39 -12.88
C ALA A 35 7.56 -5.23 -14.42
N VAL A 36 6.83 -6.11 -15.13
CA VAL A 36 6.58 -5.98 -16.57
C VAL A 36 5.43 -5.01 -16.84
N CYS A 37 4.35 -5.08 -16.05
CA CYS A 37 3.17 -4.23 -16.24
C CYS A 37 3.47 -2.75 -16.00
N ASP A 38 4.29 -2.41 -15.01
CA ASP A 38 4.54 -1.01 -14.62
C ASP A 38 5.13 -0.16 -15.76
N PRO A 39 6.21 -0.56 -16.47
CA PRO A 39 6.72 0.18 -17.63
C PRO A 39 5.72 0.25 -18.78
N VAL A 40 4.96 -0.84 -19.02
CA VAL A 40 3.98 -0.89 -20.11
C VAL A 40 2.85 0.13 -19.87
N PHE A 41 2.26 0.12 -18.68
CA PHE A 41 1.20 1.08 -18.33
C PHE A 41 1.72 2.51 -18.18
N GLY A 42 2.97 2.69 -17.74
CA GLY A 42 3.63 3.99 -17.77
C GLY A 42 3.71 4.55 -19.19
N ALA A 43 4.22 3.75 -20.13
CA ALA A 43 4.31 4.13 -21.53
C ALA A 43 2.95 4.35 -22.22
N LEU A 44 1.94 3.54 -21.89
CA LEU A 44 0.58 3.72 -22.41
C LEU A 44 -0.06 5.00 -21.87
N ALA A 45 0.11 5.30 -20.57
CA ALA A 45 -0.37 6.52 -19.96
C ALA A 45 0.29 7.75 -20.59
N ASP A 46 1.58 7.66 -20.90
CA ASP A 46 2.33 8.73 -21.56
C ASP A 46 1.85 9.02 -22.99
N ARG A 47 1.33 8.04 -23.68
CA ARG A 47 0.78 8.18 -25.03
C ARG A 47 -0.70 8.53 -25.07
N THR A 48 -1.38 8.46 -23.94
CA THR A 48 -2.81 8.77 -23.84
C THR A 48 -3.03 10.28 -24.01
N ASN A 49 -3.97 10.65 -24.88
CA ASN A 49 -4.40 12.03 -25.07
C ASN A 49 -5.92 12.05 -25.21
N THR A 50 -6.60 12.59 -24.18
CA THR A 50 -8.06 12.68 -24.15
C THR A 50 -8.52 14.07 -23.76
N ARG A 51 -9.82 14.36 -23.97
CA ARG A 51 -10.45 15.61 -23.53
C ARG A 51 -10.37 15.86 -22.02
N TRP A 52 -10.14 14.82 -21.22
CA TRP A 52 -10.04 14.90 -19.75
C TRP A 52 -8.60 15.01 -19.26
N GLY A 53 -7.62 14.99 -20.15
CA GLY A 53 -6.20 15.00 -19.87
C GLY A 53 -5.53 13.66 -20.25
N LYS A 54 -4.30 13.48 -19.78
CA LYS A 54 -3.43 12.36 -20.09
C LYS A 54 -3.55 11.23 -19.04
N PHE A 55 -3.52 11.60 -17.77
CA PHE A 55 -3.45 10.65 -16.65
C PHE A 55 -4.79 10.43 -15.94
N ARG A 56 -5.64 11.48 -15.88
CA ARG A 56 -6.96 11.40 -15.21
C ARG A 56 -7.88 10.32 -15.76
N PRO A 57 -7.99 10.07 -17.08
CA PRO A 57 -8.85 9.03 -17.62
C PRO A 57 -8.53 7.64 -17.08
N TRP A 58 -7.26 7.36 -16.85
CA TRP A 58 -6.82 6.07 -16.30
C TRP A 58 -7.39 5.80 -14.91
N ILE A 59 -7.44 6.83 -14.06
CA ILE A 59 -8.03 6.71 -12.72
C ILE A 59 -9.51 6.36 -12.82
N LEU A 60 -10.23 6.98 -13.76
CA LEU A 60 -11.65 6.72 -13.98
C LEU A 60 -11.89 5.29 -14.53
N TRP A 61 -11.15 4.91 -15.58
CA TRP A 61 -11.32 3.62 -16.24
C TRP A 61 -10.97 2.44 -15.34
N THR A 62 -9.99 2.60 -14.48
CA THR A 62 -9.53 1.54 -13.57
C THR A 62 -10.29 1.51 -12.25
N ALA A 63 -11.07 2.53 -11.89
CA ALA A 63 -11.77 2.63 -10.61
C ALA A 63 -12.70 1.43 -10.36
N VAL A 64 -13.59 1.12 -11.30
CA VAL A 64 -14.55 0.03 -11.18
C VAL A 64 -13.85 -1.34 -11.30
N PRO A 65 -13.02 -1.62 -12.33
CA PRO A 65 -12.28 -2.87 -12.41
C PRO A 65 -11.43 -3.16 -11.15
N PHE A 66 -10.78 -2.14 -10.58
CA PHE A 66 -10.00 -2.29 -9.35
C PHE A 66 -10.87 -2.73 -8.16
N GLY A 67 -12.02 -2.10 -7.97
CA GLY A 67 -12.95 -2.45 -6.90
C GLY A 67 -13.54 -3.86 -7.08
N VAL A 68 -13.95 -4.22 -8.29
CA VAL A 68 -14.50 -5.55 -8.59
C VAL A 68 -13.45 -6.64 -8.37
N LEU A 69 -12.24 -6.46 -8.91
CA LEU A 69 -11.16 -7.44 -8.74
C LEU A 69 -10.67 -7.52 -7.29
N GLY A 70 -10.66 -6.39 -6.58
CA GLY A 70 -10.37 -6.35 -5.15
C GLY A 70 -11.37 -7.16 -4.32
N TYR A 71 -12.65 -7.05 -4.63
CA TYR A 71 -13.70 -7.86 -4.01
C TYR A 71 -13.55 -9.34 -4.35
N LEU A 72 -13.32 -9.67 -5.63
CA LEU A 72 -13.15 -11.05 -6.08
C LEU A 72 -11.90 -11.70 -5.47
N ALA A 73 -10.82 -10.97 -5.25
CA ALA A 73 -9.59 -11.50 -4.65
C ALA A 73 -9.77 -11.98 -3.19
N PHE A 74 -10.84 -11.54 -2.50
CA PHE A 74 -11.19 -11.98 -1.14
C PHE A 74 -12.47 -12.82 -1.09
N ARG A 75 -12.94 -13.30 -2.22
CA ARG A 75 -14.03 -14.25 -2.30
C ARG A 75 -13.48 -15.69 -2.29
N THR A 76 -14.10 -16.56 -1.51
CA THR A 76 -13.79 -18.00 -1.44
C THR A 76 -14.84 -18.81 -2.20
N PRO A 77 -14.65 -19.07 -3.51
CA PRO A 77 -15.57 -19.94 -4.24
C PRO A 77 -15.38 -21.41 -3.84
N ASP A 78 -16.45 -22.18 -3.92
CA ASP A 78 -16.47 -23.63 -3.63
C ASP A 78 -15.89 -24.44 -4.80
N PHE A 79 -14.62 -24.22 -5.08
CA PHE A 79 -13.87 -25.00 -6.06
C PHE A 79 -13.00 -26.06 -5.39
N GLY A 80 -12.66 -27.13 -6.10
CA GLY A 80 -11.62 -28.04 -5.65
C GLY A 80 -10.25 -27.34 -5.52
N SER A 81 -9.29 -27.98 -4.89
CA SER A 81 -7.96 -27.37 -4.57
C SER A 81 -7.26 -26.73 -5.78
N THR A 82 -7.27 -27.41 -6.93
CA THR A 82 -6.71 -26.88 -8.17
C THR A 82 -7.51 -25.68 -8.70
N GLY A 83 -8.83 -25.73 -8.62
CA GLY A 83 -9.69 -24.62 -9.04
C GLY A 83 -9.50 -23.36 -8.18
N LYS A 84 -9.35 -23.53 -6.86
CA LYS A 84 -8.98 -22.44 -5.95
C LYS A 84 -7.64 -21.81 -6.30
N LEU A 85 -6.63 -22.62 -6.59
CA LEU A 85 -5.31 -22.12 -6.99
C LEU A 85 -5.38 -21.30 -8.28
N ILE A 86 -6.04 -21.80 -9.31
CA ILE A 86 -6.21 -21.09 -10.59
C ILE A 86 -6.98 -19.78 -10.36
N TYR A 87 -8.05 -19.82 -9.57
CA TYR A 87 -8.84 -18.63 -9.24
C TYR A 87 -7.99 -17.57 -8.54
N ALA A 88 -7.16 -17.96 -7.55
CA ALA A 88 -6.27 -17.05 -6.85
C ALA A 88 -5.24 -16.42 -7.80
N TYR A 89 -4.63 -17.21 -8.69
CA TYR A 89 -3.71 -16.69 -9.69
C TYR A 89 -4.40 -15.68 -10.62
N VAL A 90 -5.52 -16.04 -11.22
CA VAL A 90 -6.22 -15.18 -12.20
C VAL A 90 -6.66 -13.87 -11.54
N THR A 91 -7.34 -13.95 -10.40
CA THR A 91 -7.84 -12.74 -9.71
C THR A 91 -6.71 -11.83 -9.25
N TYR A 92 -5.62 -12.39 -8.72
CA TYR A 92 -4.50 -11.60 -8.23
C TYR A 92 -3.68 -10.96 -9.36
N PHE A 93 -3.44 -11.69 -10.46
CA PHE A 93 -2.76 -11.14 -11.63
C PHE A 93 -3.55 -10.02 -12.29
N LEU A 94 -4.86 -10.21 -12.47
CA LEU A 94 -5.74 -9.16 -13.00
C LEU A 94 -5.75 -7.95 -12.08
N LEU A 95 -5.84 -8.17 -10.76
CA LEU A 95 -5.80 -7.10 -9.77
C LEU A 95 -4.50 -6.29 -9.85
N LEU A 96 -3.33 -6.95 -9.94
CA LEU A 96 -2.05 -6.28 -10.08
C LEU A 96 -1.96 -5.51 -11.42
N THR A 97 -2.47 -6.08 -12.49
CA THR A 97 -2.51 -5.41 -13.80
C THR A 97 -3.32 -4.12 -13.73
N VAL A 98 -4.52 -4.17 -13.16
CA VAL A 98 -5.35 -2.97 -12.98
C VAL A 98 -4.74 -2.01 -11.97
N TYR A 99 -4.08 -2.52 -10.93
CA TYR A 99 -3.34 -1.68 -9.98
C TYR A 99 -2.21 -0.91 -10.66
N SER A 100 -1.39 -1.56 -11.48
CA SER A 100 -0.33 -0.90 -12.27
C SER A 100 -0.91 0.15 -13.22
N ALA A 101 -2.02 -0.18 -13.89
CA ALA A 101 -2.74 0.74 -14.79
C ALA A 101 -3.34 1.97 -14.06
N ASN A 102 -3.61 1.87 -12.76
CA ASN A 102 -4.09 2.97 -11.93
C ASN A 102 -2.93 3.75 -11.29
N ASN A 103 -2.01 3.03 -10.63
CA ASN A 103 -1.00 3.62 -9.76
C ASN A 103 0.04 4.45 -10.53
N ASN A 104 0.46 4.01 -11.71
CA ASN A 104 1.47 4.73 -12.51
C ASN A 104 0.94 6.08 -13.01
N PRO A 105 -0.25 6.17 -13.66
CA PRO A 105 -0.84 7.47 -14.00
C PRO A 105 -1.16 8.34 -12.80
N TYR A 106 -1.60 7.76 -11.67
CA TYR A 106 -1.84 8.50 -10.43
C TYR A 106 -0.56 9.12 -9.87
N ALA A 107 0.56 8.41 -9.90
CA ALA A 107 1.84 8.95 -9.48
C ALA A 107 2.30 10.10 -10.41
N ALA A 108 2.16 9.92 -11.73
CA ALA A 108 2.49 10.92 -12.74
C ALA A 108 1.58 12.16 -12.66
N LEU A 109 0.30 11.97 -12.32
CA LEU A 109 -0.68 13.07 -12.16
C LEU A 109 -0.18 14.11 -11.16
N SER A 110 0.47 13.70 -10.07
CA SER A 110 1.03 14.62 -9.08
C SER A 110 2.02 15.63 -9.68
N GLY A 111 2.67 15.26 -10.78
CA GLY A 111 3.63 16.08 -11.51
C GLY A 111 3.00 17.15 -12.42
N VAL A 112 1.75 16.95 -12.85
CA VAL A 112 1.05 17.82 -13.81
C VAL A 112 -0.06 18.66 -13.18
N ILE A 113 -0.35 18.47 -11.90
CA ILE A 113 -1.32 19.30 -11.16
C ILE A 113 -0.81 20.73 -10.98
N THR A 114 0.47 20.89 -10.65
CA THR A 114 1.08 22.22 -10.44
C THR A 114 2.55 22.27 -10.87
N GLY A 115 2.97 23.40 -11.45
CA GLY A 115 4.37 23.71 -11.78
C GLY A 115 5.17 24.26 -10.60
N ASN A 116 4.49 24.70 -9.55
CA ASN A 116 5.14 25.32 -8.41
C ASN A 116 5.74 24.26 -7.47
N MET A 117 7.05 24.31 -7.28
CA MET A 117 7.78 23.36 -6.43
C MET A 117 7.34 23.38 -4.96
N LYS A 118 6.90 24.54 -4.45
CA LYS A 118 6.38 24.64 -3.06
C LYS A 118 5.03 23.94 -2.92
N GLU A 119 4.14 24.12 -3.89
CA GLU A 119 2.83 23.46 -3.92
C GLU A 119 2.98 21.94 -4.09
N ARG A 120 3.91 21.47 -4.95
CA ARG A 120 4.22 20.04 -5.08
C ARG A 120 4.67 19.44 -3.77
N THR A 121 5.53 20.14 -3.02
CA THR A 121 5.99 19.67 -1.71
C THR A 121 4.84 19.60 -0.72
N SER A 122 3.97 20.60 -0.71
CA SER A 122 2.76 20.63 0.13
C SER A 122 1.81 19.49 -0.23
N LEU A 123 1.52 19.29 -1.52
CA LEU A 123 0.67 18.20 -2.02
C LEU A 123 1.21 16.82 -1.59
N SER A 124 2.52 16.61 -1.72
CA SER A 124 3.15 15.36 -1.27
C SER A 124 3.01 15.16 0.23
N SER A 125 3.18 16.22 1.04
CA SER A 125 3.02 16.13 2.51
C SER A 125 1.58 15.76 2.89
N PHE A 126 0.57 16.40 2.29
CA PHE A 126 -0.83 16.04 2.52
C PHE A 126 -1.14 14.61 2.10
N ARG A 127 -0.58 14.16 0.97
CA ARG A 127 -0.73 12.78 0.50
C ARG A 127 -0.14 11.78 1.52
N PHE A 128 1.06 12.03 2.03
CA PHE A 128 1.68 11.14 3.01
C PHE A 128 0.91 11.09 4.33
N VAL A 129 0.43 12.23 4.83
CA VAL A 129 -0.42 12.26 6.02
C VAL A 129 -1.71 11.47 5.79
N ALA A 130 -2.39 11.68 4.65
CA ALA A 130 -3.61 10.94 4.32
C ALA A 130 -3.36 9.42 4.20
N VAL A 131 -2.24 9.00 3.57
CA VAL A 131 -1.84 7.59 3.48
C VAL A 131 -1.58 7.01 4.87
N THR A 132 -0.91 7.74 5.76
CA THR A 132 -0.65 7.30 7.14
C THR A 132 -1.95 7.10 7.90
N LEU A 133 -2.87 8.07 7.85
CA LEU A 133 -4.19 7.96 8.49
C LEU A 133 -5.01 6.80 7.93
N ALA A 134 -5.02 6.61 6.61
CA ALA A 134 -5.68 5.48 5.98
C ALA A 134 -5.07 4.14 6.40
N THR A 135 -3.75 4.05 6.53
CA THR A 135 -3.07 2.84 7.00
C THR A 135 -3.45 2.49 8.44
N ILE A 136 -3.47 3.49 9.33
CA ILE A 136 -3.91 3.31 10.73
C ILE A 136 -5.36 2.83 10.77
N ALA A 137 -6.25 3.47 10.00
CA ALA A 137 -7.65 3.09 9.95
C ALA A 137 -7.82 1.65 9.42
N ILE A 138 -7.13 1.28 8.34
CA ILE A 138 -7.17 -0.08 7.79
C ILE A 138 -6.66 -1.10 8.81
N MET A 139 -5.48 -0.85 9.42
CA MET A 139 -4.91 -1.77 10.41
C MET A 139 -5.81 -1.92 11.65
N GLY A 140 -6.42 -0.82 12.10
CA GLY A 140 -7.26 -0.82 13.30
C GLY A 140 -8.64 -1.43 13.08
N PHE A 141 -9.25 -1.23 11.91
CA PHE A 141 -10.65 -1.61 11.68
C PHE A 141 -10.84 -2.90 10.90
N THR A 142 -9.88 -3.36 10.09
CA THR A 142 -10.12 -4.50 9.19
C THR A 142 -10.45 -5.78 9.95
N LEU A 143 -9.63 -6.18 10.91
CA LEU A 143 -9.87 -7.43 11.67
C LEU A 143 -11.12 -7.36 12.56
N PRO A 144 -11.38 -6.27 13.30
CA PRO A 144 -12.65 -6.11 14.01
C PRO A 144 -13.88 -6.21 13.10
N MET A 145 -13.83 -5.59 11.91
CA MET A 145 -14.90 -5.68 10.92
C MET A 145 -15.07 -7.11 10.38
N VAL A 146 -13.97 -7.81 10.08
CA VAL A 146 -14.00 -9.21 9.65
C VAL A 146 -14.67 -10.08 10.70
N ASN A 147 -14.34 -9.91 11.97
CA ASN A 147 -14.95 -10.65 13.06
C ASN A 147 -16.43 -10.31 13.25
N HIS A 148 -16.77 -9.02 13.21
CA HIS A 148 -18.14 -8.55 13.37
C HIS A 148 -19.07 -9.07 12.26
N PHE A 149 -18.68 -8.92 11.00
CA PHE A 149 -19.49 -9.34 9.86
C PHE A 149 -19.43 -10.84 9.59
N GLY A 150 -18.34 -11.49 10.02
CA GLY A 150 -18.14 -12.93 9.84
C GLY A 150 -19.01 -13.79 10.75
N GLN A 151 -19.30 -13.34 11.98
CA GLN A 151 -20.07 -14.08 12.98
C GLN A 151 -19.66 -15.57 13.10
N GLY A 152 -18.33 -15.83 13.05
CA GLY A 152 -17.74 -17.15 13.07
C GLY A 152 -17.31 -17.69 11.70
N ASP A 153 -17.79 -17.12 10.59
CA ASP A 153 -17.31 -17.41 9.24
C ASP A 153 -16.33 -16.32 8.78
N THR A 154 -15.04 -16.62 8.92
CA THR A 154 -13.96 -15.69 8.56
C THR A 154 -13.97 -15.33 7.06
N ALA A 155 -14.33 -16.28 6.18
CA ALA A 155 -14.37 -16.05 4.74
C ALA A 155 -15.45 -15.02 4.39
N ARG A 156 -16.63 -15.16 4.97
CA ARG A 156 -17.74 -14.19 4.84
C ARG A 156 -17.35 -12.83 5.40
N GLY A 157 -16.67 -12.82 6.55
CA GLY A 157 -16.17 -11.58 7.18
C GLY A 157 -15.22 -10.80 6.27
N TYR A 158 -14.23 -11.47 5.69
CA TYR A 158 -13.31 -10.85 4.73
C TYR A 158 -14.04 -10.34 3.48
N GLN A 159 -14.96 -11.14 2.92
CA GLN A 159 -15.70 -10.78 1.72
C GLN A 159 -16.51 -9.49 1.91
N ILE A 160 -17.25 -9.37 3.03
CA ILE A 160 -18.06 -8.18 3.32
C ILE A 160 -17.18 -6.97 3.60
N THR A 161 -16.17 -7.12 4.45
CA THR A 161 -15.25 -6.02 4.82
C THR A 161 -14.51 -5.47 3.60
N MET A 162 -13.99 -6.36 2.76
CA MET A 162 -13.30 -5.96 1.53
C MET A 162 -14.27 -5.38 0.51
N GLY A 163 -15.52 -5.85 0.46
CA GLY A 163 -16.58 -5.25 -0.35
C GLY A 163 -16.81 -3.79 0.01
N ILE A 164 -16.91 -3.48 1.30
CA ILE A 164 -17.06 -2.10 1.79
C ILE A 164 -15.85 -1.26 1.39
N PHE A 165 -14.62 -1.76 1.60
CA PHE A 165 -13.41 -1.03 1.22
C PHE A 165 -13.28 -0.83 -0.29
N CYS A 166 -13.71 -1.79 -1.10
CA CYS A 166 -13.71 -1.66 -2.55
C CYS A 166 -14.70 -0.59 -3.03
N VAL A 167 -15.89 -0.54 -2.45
CA VAL A 167 -16.88 0.53 -2.75
C VAL A 167 -16.31 1.89 -2.37
N LEU A 168 -15.74 2.03 -1.18
CA LEU A 168 -15.09 3.27 -0.74
C LEU A 168 -13.93 3.67 -1.69
N ALA A 169 -13.12 2.70 -2.13
CA ALA A 169 -12.03 2.96 -3.08
C ALA A 169 -12.57 3.49 -4.41
N ILE A 170 -13.63 2.88 -4.96
CA ILE A 170 -14.29 3.37 -6.19
C ILE A 170 -14.75 4.81 -6.01
N VAL A 171 -15.45 5.11 -4.90
CA VAL A 171 -15.93 6.46 -4.60
C VAL A 171 -14.76 7.45 -4.52
N PHE A 172 -13.68 7.12 -3.83
CA PHE A 172 -12.51 8.00 -3.75
C PHE A 172 -11.80 8.19 -5.09
N PHE A 173 -11.75 7.19 -5.97
CA PHE A 173 -11.23 7.37 -7.32
C PHE A 173 -12.12 8.30 -8.14
N PHE A 174 -13.43 8.19 -8.04
CA PHE A 174 -14.35 9.13 -8.68
C PHE A 174 -14.17 10.56 -8.15
N ILE A 175 -14.06 10.73 -6.82
CA ILE A 175 -13.79 12.05 -6.21
C ILE A 175 -12.45 12.59 -6.74
N THR A 176 -11.41 11.78 -6.78
CA THR A 176 -10.10 12.17 -7.30
C THR A 176 -10.20 12.63 -8.75
N PHE A 177 -10.92 11.89 -9.60
CA PHE A 177 -11.14 12.26 -10.99
C PHE A 177 -11.90 13.59 -11.12
N LEU A 178 -12.93 13.82 -10.32
CA LEU A 178 -13.77 15.02 -10.38
C LEU A 178 -13.06 16.27 -9.85
N THR A 179 -12.27 16.13 -8.81
CA THR A 179 -11.62 17.25 -8.10
C THR A 179 -10.27 17.66 -8.66
N THR A 180 -9.54 16.75 -9.32
CA THR A 180 -8.22 17.05 -9.88
C THR A 180 -8.33 17.58 -11.31
N LYS A 181 -7.38 18.46 -11.69
CA LYS A 181 -7.23 18.95 -13.07
C LYS A 181 -5.75 18.95 -13.45
N GLU A 182 -5.46 18.50 -14.65
CA GLU A 182 -4.13 18.62 -15.24
C GLU A 182 -3.95 20.05 -15.73
N ARG A 183 -3.05 20.80 -15.08
CA ARG A 183 -2.82 22.24 -15.38
C ARG A 183 -1.58 22.47 -16.22
N ILE A 184 -0.66 21.51 -16.24
CA ILE A 184 0.59 21.58 -16.99
C ILE A 184 0.45 20.67 -18.19
N ALA A 185 0.58 21.21 -19.39
CA ALA A 185 0.71 20.40 -20.58
C ALA A 185 2.03 19.60 -20.47
N PRO A 186 2.00 18.27 -20.63
CA PRO A 186 3.22 17.50 -20.69
C PRO A 186 4.06 17.98 -21.88
N PRO A 187 5.41 17.90 -21.78
CA PRO A 187 6.27 18.27 -22.90
C PRO A 187 5.87 17.47 -24.15
N PRO A 188 6.06 18.05 -25.36
CA PRO A 188 5.74 17.36 -26.60
C PRO A 188 6.38 15.99 -26.63
N GLN A 189 5.64 14.99 -27.13
CA GLN A 189 6.08 13.60 -27.14
C GLN A 189 7.45 13.50 -27.81
N GLN A 190 8.47 13.12 -27.09
CA GLN A 190 9.71 12.65 -27.67
C GLN A 190 9.41 11.33 -28.39
N LYS A 191 9.74 11.23 -29.66
CA LYS A 191 9.58 10.03 -30.48
C LYS A 191 10.71 9.00 -30.21
N SER A 192 11.12 8.88 -28.93
CA SER A 192 12.14 7.91 -28.55
C SER A 192 11.54 6.50 -28.42
N SER A 193 12.32 5.48 -28.74
CA SER A 193 11.92 4.09 -28.50
C SER A 193 12.16 3.74 -27.03
N LEU A 194 11.36 2.82 -26.46
CA LEU A 194 11.56 2.33 -25.09
C LEU A 194 12.99 1.83 -24.84
N ARG A 195 13.62 1.24 -25.86
CA ARG A 195 15.02 0.78 -25.80
C ARG A 195 16.00 1.94 -25.63
N GLN A 196 15.74 3.05 -26.33
CA GLN A 196 16.57 4.25 -26.25
C GLN A 196 16.40 4.93 -24.91
N ASP A 197 15.15 5.07 -24.42
CA ASP A 197 14.84 5.63 -23.10
C ASP A 197 15.54 4.83 -21.99
N LEU A 198 15.51 3.51 -22.05
CA LEU A 198 16.19 2.64 -21.08
C LEU A 198 17.72 2.76 -21.17
N SER A 199 18.26 2.86 -22.37
CA SER A 199 19.70 3.10 -22.59
C SER A 199 20.13 4.44 -21.99
N ASP A 200 19.35 5.50 -22.22
CA ASP A 200 19.66 6.84 -21.70
C ASP A 200 19.59 6.89 -20.17
N LEU A 201 18.63 6.14 -19.55
CA LEU A 201 18.55 5.99 -18.10
C LEU A 201 19.80 5.31 -17.52
N ILE A 202 20.24 4.20 -18.10
CA ILE A 202 21.41 3.44 -17.62
C ILE A 202 22.70 4.25 -17.76
N HIS A 203 22.82 5.08 -18.80
CA HIS A 203 23.96 5.96 -19.00
C HIS A 203 23.95 7.23 -18.13
N ASN A 204 22.79 7.55 -17.52
CA ASN A 204 22.68 8.66 -16.58
C ASN A 204 23.23 8.25 -15.19
N LYS A 205 24.48 8.61 -14.90
CA LYS A 205 25.16 8.29 -13.62
C LYS A 205 24.38 8.71 -12.39
N GLN A 206 23.70 9.86 -12.43
CA GLN A 206 22.93 10.35 -11.30
C GLN A 206 21.69 9.48 -11.07
N TRP A 207 21.03 9.05 -12.13
CA TRP A 207 19.88 8.13 -12.06
C TRP A 207 20.30 6.77 -11.49
N VAL A 208 21.41 6.20 -12.00
CA VAL A 208 21.94 4.91 -11.54
C VAL A 208 22.31 4.97 -10.05
N LEU A 209 22.97 6.05 -9.60
CA LEU A 209 23.31 6.25 -8.20
C LEU A 209 22.04 6.28 -7.32
N MET A 210 21.03 7.07 -7.72
CA MET A 210 19.74 7.14 -7.01
C MET A 210 19.04 5.80 -7.00
N PHE A 211 19.03 5.05 -8.10
CA PHE A 211 18.44 3.71 -8.18
C PHE A 211 19.11 2.76 -7.17
N ILE A 212 20.44 2.74 -7.09
CA ILE A 212 21.19 1.91 -6.14
C ILE A 212 20.84 2.30 -4.69
N VAL A 213 20.81 3.60 -4.38
CA VAL A 213 20.43 4.09 -3.03
C VAL A 213 19.02 3.64 -2.67
N PHE A 214 18.04 3.80 -3.58
CA PHE A 214 16.68 3.34 -3.33
C PHE A 214 16.59 1.82 -3.19
N LEU A 215 17.33 1.05 -3.98
CA LEU A 215 17.38 -0.41 -3.87
C LEU A 215 17.83 -0.84 -2.47
N PHE A 216 18.93 -0.29 -1.98
CA PHE A 216 19.41 -0.59 -0.62
C PHE A 216 18.45 -0.11 0.46
N MET A 217 17.86 1.08 0.31
CA MET A 217 16.89 1.62 1.25
C MET A 217 15.65 0.73 1.35
N PHE A 218 15.06 0.30 0.23
CA PHE A 218 13.90 -0.59 0.23
C PHE A 218 14.23 -1.98 0.76
N THR A 219 15.40 -2.52 0.43
CA THR A 219 15.88 -3.80 0.97
C THR A 219 16.02 -3.70 2.49
N PHE A 220 16.65 -2.65 2.99
CA PHE A 220 16.78 -2.40 4.44
C PHE A 220 15.40 -2.31 5.12
N LEU A 221 14.46 -1.55 4.56
CA LEU A 221 13.11 -1.41 5.12
C LEU A 221 12.36 -2.74 5.14
N ALA A 222 12.47 -3.53 4.08
CA ALA A 222 11.84 -4.85 3.99
C ALA A 222 12.42 -5.82 5.03
N MET A 223 13.74 -5.89 5.14
CA MET A 223 14.43 -6.72 6.14
C MET A 223 14.09 -6.27 7.57
N ARG A 224 14.14 -4.96 7.84
CA ARG A 224 13.79 -4.41 9.15
C ARG A 224 12.37 -4.82 9.58
N ASN A 225 11.39 -4.65 8.71
CA ASN A 225 10.00 -4.96 9.05
C ASN A 225 9.79 -6.46 9.30
N SER A 226 10.43 -7.32 8.52
CA SER A 226 10.36 -8.77 8.70
C SER A 226 11.08 -9.22 9.98
N MET A 227 12.29 -8.72 10.22
CA MET A 227 13.08 -9.09 11.40
C MET A 227 12.48 -8.56 12.70
N LEU A 228 11.84 -7.38 12.67
CA LEU A 228 11.25 -6.78 13.86
C LEU A 228 10.19 -7.72 14.50
N LEU A 229 9.34 -8.35 13.70
CA LEU A 229 8.36 -9.34 14.20
C LEU A 229 9.03 -10.54 14.87
N TYR A 230 10.07 -11.09 14.24
CA TYR A 230 10.84 -12.22 14.80
C TYR A 230 11.57 -11.80 16.09
N TYR A 231 12.09 -10.59 16.15
CA TYR A 231 12.72 -10.04 17.35
C TYR A 231 11.73 -10.04 18.53
N PHE A 232 10.49 -9.56 18.30
CA PHE A 232 9.45 -9.62 19.34
C PHE A 232 9.05 -11.04 19.72
N LYS A 233 8.99 -11.98 18.77
CA LYS A 233 8.56 -13.37 19.03
C LYS A 233 9.60 -14.22 19.73
N TYR A 234 10.87 -14.02 19.42
CA TYR A 234 11.93 -14.96 19.82
C TYR A 234 12.99 -14.38 20.73
N TYR A 235 13.14 -13.07 20.80
CA TYR A 235 14.21 -12.43 21.56
C TYR A 235 13.74 -11.70 22.80
N LEU A 236 12.55 -11.10 22.78
CA LEU A 236 12.02 -10.35 23.92
C LEU A 236 11.29 -11.28 24.90
N ASP A 237 11.52 -11.01 26.19
CA ASP A 237 10.84 -11.72 27.28
C ASP A 237 9.35 -11.35 27.34
N PRO A 238 8.42 -12.34 27.45
CA PRO A 238 6.98 -12.11 27.48
C PRO A 238 6.52 -11.22 28.65
N GLU A 239 7.16 -11.32 29.82
CA GLU A 239 6.79 -10.49 30.99
C GLU A 239 7.16 -9.03 30.78
N SER A 240 8.33 -8.78 30.20
CA SER A 240 8.78 -7.43 29.82
C SER A 240 7.84 -6.80 28.79
N MET A 241 7.36 -7.56 27.79
CA MET A 241 6.39 -7.10 26.82
C MET A 241 5.03 -6.78 27.45
N ARG A 242 4.58 -7.61 28.38
CA ARG A 242 3.35 -7.34 29.15
C ARG A 242 3.49 -6.08 29.98
N ALA A 243 4.61 -5.89 30.70
CA ALA A 243 4.87 -4.68 31.46
C ALA A 243 4.88 -3.41 30.59
N PHE A 244 5.48 -3.49 29.40
CA PHE A 244 5.45 -2.43 28.39
C PHE A 244 4.02 -2.09 27.96
N LEU A 245 3.20 -3.08 27.59
CA LEU A 245 1.81 -2.86 27.20
C LEU A 245 0.97 -2.25 28.30
N VAL A 246 1.11 -2.73 29.54
CA VAL A 246 0.41 -2.19 30.73
C VAL A 246 0.83 -0.73 31.01
N ASN A 247 2.11 -0.41 30.86
CA ASN A 247 2.59 0.96 31.06
C ASN A 247 2.04 1.93 30.00
N ILE A 248 1.99 1.52 28.76
CA ILE A 248 1.39 2.32 27.68
C ILE A 248 -0.12 2.46 27.88
N ASP A 249 -0.79 1.40 28.33
CA ASP A 249 -2.23 1.39 28.56
C ASP A 249 -2.66 2.40 29.62
N LYS A 250 -1.83 2.65 30.63
CA LYS A 250 -2.07 3.74 31.60
C LYS A 250 -2.16 5.12 30.93
N GLY A 251 -1.32 5.37 29.90
CA GLY A 251 -1.37 6.59 29.10
C GLY A 251 -2.53 6.62 28.10
N LEU A 252 -3.09 5.48 27.75
CA LEU A 252 -4.21 5.32 26.83
C LEU A 252 -5.55 5.07 27.54
N PHE A 253 -5.63 5.39 28.84
CA PHE A 253 -6.87 5.29 29.63
C PHE A 253 -7.53 3.90 29.62
N GLY A 254 -6.76 2.83 29.54
CA GLY A 254 -7.26 1.45 29.57
C GLY A 254 -7.76 0.94 28.20
N LEU A 255 -7.45 1.62 27.11
CA LEU A 255 -7.88 1.24 25.75
C LEU A 255 -7.33 -0.12 25.32
N LEU A 256 -6.06 -0.42 25.63
CA LEU A 256 -5.44 -1.70 25.29
C LEU A 256 -6.04 -2.84 26.11
N ASN A 257 -6.38 -2.58 27.37
CA ASN A 257 -7.07 -3.54 28.21
C ASN A 257 -8.49 -3.81 27.71
N GLY A 258 -9.21 -2.79 27.27
CA GLY A 258 -10.52 -2.92 26.63
C GLY A 258 -10.48 -3.76 25.34
N LEU A 259 -9.34 -3.76 24.64
CA LEU A 259 -9.08 -4.61 23.46
C LEU A 259 -8.49 -5.99 23.80
N HIS A 260 -8.44 -6.35 25.09
CA HIS A 260 -7.85 -7.60 25.60
C HIS A 260 -6.36 -7.81 25.26
N MET A 261 -5.65 -6.76 24.87
CA MET A 261 -4.23 -6.85 24.48
C MET A 261 -3.29 -7.09 25.67
N THR A 262 -3.72 -6.72 26.89
CA THR A 262 -2.98 -6.88 28.15
C THR A 262 -3.45 -8.09 28.97
N ALA A 263 -4.50 -8.81 28.51
CA ALA A 263 -5.11 -9.91 29.24
C ALA A 263 -4.15 -11.10 29.42
N ALA A 264 -4.35 -11.87 30.47
CA ALA A 264 -3.59 -13.10 30.68
C ALA A 264 -3.82 -14.08 29.51
N GLY A 265 -2.73 -14.62 28.92
CA GLY A 265 -2.80 -15.49 27.76
C GLY A 265 -2.86 -14.77 26.40
N ALA A 266 -2.84 -13.42 26.38
CA ALA A 266 -2.73 -12.67 25.13
C ALA A 266 -1.35 -12.89 24.48
N ASN A 267 -1.31 -12.78 23.15
CA ASN A 267 -0.04 -12.80 22.42
C ASN A 267 0.69 -11.46 22.58
N TYR A 268 1.51 -11.37 23.62
CA TYR A 268 2.21 -10.12 23.97
C TYR A 268 3.19 -9.66 22.87
N ALA A 269 3.78 -10.62 22.12
CA ALA A 269 4.70 -10.30 21.03
C ALA A 269 3.99 -9.56 19.88
N ASP A 270 2.88 -10.13 19.40
CA ASP A 270 2.11 -9.55 18.31
C ASP A 270 1.45 -8.22 18.74
N ASN A 271 0.97 -8.15 19.98
CA ASN A 271 0.37 -6.94 20.54
C ASN A 271 1.40 -5.81 20.70
N SER A 272 2.57 -6.10 21.26
CA SER A 272 3.66 -5.12 21.41
C SER A 272 4.19 -4.65 20.06
N PHE A 273 4.36 -5.57 19.10
CA PHE A 273 4.71 -5.23 17.74
C PHE A 273 3.69 -4.28 17.10
N SER A 274 2.40 -4.56 17.27
CA SER A 274 1.32 -3.73 16.72
C SER A 274 1.31 -2.34 17.33
N VAL A 275 1.42 -2.23 18.65
CA VAL A 275 1.45 -0.95 19.39
C VAL A 275 2.65 -0.10 18.97
N ILE A 276 3.84 -0.69 18.87
CA ILE A 276 5.05 0.03 18.44
C ILE A 276 4.94 0.52 17.00
N ASN A 277 4.37 -0.29 16.11
CA ASN A 277 4.14 0.15 14.72
C ASN A 277 3.13 1.31 14.66
N ILE A 278 2.04 1.27 15.42
CA ILE A 278 1.06 2.36 15.49
C ILE A 278 1.72 3.63 16.02
N ILE A 279 2.49 3.54 17.10
CA ILE A 279 3.23 4.69 17.67
C ILE A 279 4.21 5.25 16.63
N GLY A 280 4.94 4.38 15.93
CA GLY A 280 5.85 4.78 14.86
C GLY A 280 5.15 5.51 13.72
N GLN A 281 3.99 5.04 13.29
CA GLN A 281 3.17 5.68 12.27
C GLN A 281 2.63 7.04 12.74
N LEU A 282 2.15 7.13 13.98
CA LEU A 282 1.71 8.40 14.56
C LEU A 282 2.86 9.41 14.67
N ALA A 283 4.05 8.98 15.06
CA ALA A 283 5.25 9.81 15.11
C ALA A 283 5.73 10.28 13.73
N ALA A 284 5.40 9.55 12.66
CA ALA A 284 5.73 9.96 11.30
C ALA A 284 4.95 11.22 10.85
N ILE A 285 3.73 11.44 11.37
CA ILE A 285 2.90 12.60 10.99
C ILE A 285 3.58 13.93 11.34
N PRO A 286 3.98 14.20 12.60
CA PRO A 286 4.73 15.41 12.92
C PRO A 286 6.10 15.45 12.21
N GLY A 287 6.76 14.31 12.01
CA GLY A 287 8.00 14.22 11.24
C GLY A 287 7.85 14.74 9.82
N ILE A 288 6.77 14.38 9.12
CA ILE A 288 6.45 14.87 7.77
C ILE A 288 6.19 16.39 7.79
N ALA A 289 5.44 16.88 8.79
CA ALA A 289 5.14 18.31 8.93
C ALA A 289 6.41 19.13 9.18
N VAL A 290 7.27 18.67 10.08
CA VAL A 290 8.59 19.29 10.38
C VAL A 290 9.50 19.24 9.15
N GLY A 291 9.59 18.10 8.48
CA GLY A 291 10.38 17.95 7.25
C GLY A 291 9.94 18.93 6.15
N ASN A 292 8.63 19.12 5.99
CA ASN A 292 8.09 20.12 5.05
C ASN A 292 8.45 21.56 5.44
N ALA A 293 8.35 21.89 6.73
CA ALA A 293 8.72 23.23 7.24
C ALA A 293 10.21 23.51 7.05
N LEU A 294 11.07 22.53 7.36
CA LEU A 294 12.52 22.62 7.16
C LEU A 294 12.86 22.75 5.68
N ALA A 295 12.25 21.97 4.80
CA ALA A 295 12.46 22.03 3.36
C ALA A 295 12.08 23.39 2.76
N LYS A 296 11.04 24.04 3.30
CA LYS A 296 10.66 25.41 2.91
C LYS A 296 11.66 26.45 3.40
N ARG A 297 12.23 26.27 4.60
CA ARG A 297 13.12 27.27 5.24
C ARG A 297 14.58 27.16 4.75
N PHE A 298 15.11 25.96 4.62
CA PHE A 298 16.53 25.70 4.34
C PHE A 298 16.80 25.22 2.90
N GLY A 299 15.74 24.97 2.15
CA GLY A 299 15.84 24.38 0.82
C GLY A 299 16.06 22.86 0.86
N LYS A 300 15.58 22.18 -0.19
CA LYS A 300 15.62 20.70 -0.26
C LYS A 300 17.06 20.15 -0.27
N ARG A 301 17.98 20.85 -0.93
CA ARG A 301 19.39 20.39 -1.07
C ARG A 301 20.14 20.31 0.25
N ASN A 302 19.81 21.16 1.22
CA ASN A 302 20.54 21.24 2.50
C ASN A 302 19.95 20.32 3.58
N ILE A 303 18.81 19.66 3.29
CA ILE A 303 18.13 18.77 4.24
C ILE A 303 18.33 17.30 3.88
N PHE A 304 18.55 17.01 2.61
CA PHE A 304 18.86 15.70 2.05
C PHE A 304 20.31 15.63 1.56
#